data_613bebcdf3fea1261e9dd3f272e2435f
#
_entry.id   613bebcdf3fea1261e9dd3f272e2435f
#
_cell.length_a   1.000
_cell.length_b   1.000
_cell.length_c   1.000
_cell.angle_alpha   90.00
_cell.angle_beta   90.00
_cell.angle_gamma   90.00
#
_symmetry.space_group_name_H-M   'P 1'
#
loop_
_entity.id
_entity.type
_entity.pdbx_description
1 polymer ?
#
loop_
_entity_poly.entity_id
_entity_poly.type
_entity_poly.pdbx_seq_one_letter_code
_entity_poly.pdbx_strand_id
1 'polypeptide(L)'
;MLDSVIDIINRRTGGGTKYINQRDKDFIGSSLQEENYRREFTDALKHYVVEDRYKYAHFTDMIYVSIFREKAHEYKKILDLKASDKVRDTFYSEILDIIAAYESGLADAVKNEYESLGHPLSIAETEALFRRFESMALWKPLIHRGRTKMASRDMALRDAFHYQLSEYIQPLDKDEYQKFLGAAGDELERLMAENQEVLKRLKERE
;
A
#
# COMPACT_ATOMS: atom_id res chain seq x y z
N MET A 1 9.96 -24.49 7.96
CA MET A 1 10.07 -23.26 8.80
C MET A 1 9.19 -22.13 8.28
N LEU A 2 9.12 -21.90 6.97
CA LEU A 2 8.24 -20.87 6.36
C LEU A 2 6.76 -21.26 6.49
N ASP A 3 6.41 -22.50 6.24
CA ASP A 3 5.04 -23.00 6.41
C ASP A 3 4.52 -22.80 7.84
N SER A 4 5.40 -22.89 8.84
CA SER A 4 5.03 -22.63 10.24
C SER A 4 4.78 -21.15 10.52
N VAL A 5 5.46 -20.22 9.85
CA VAL A 5 5.24 -18.79 9.98
C VAL A 5 3.94 -18.39 9.27
N ILE A 6 3.71 -18.90 8.07
CA ILE A 6 2.47 -18.71 7.32
C ILE A 6 1.28 -19.30 8.10
N ASP A 7 1.44 -20.49 8.69
CA ASP A 7 0.42 -21.11 9.55
C ASP A 7 0.14 -20.30 10.82
N ILE A 8 1.15 -19.75 11.45
CA ILE A 8 0.98 -18.88 12.63
C ILE A 8 0.24 -17.59 12.24
N ILE A 9 0.61 -16.98 11.11
CA ILE A 9 -0.06 -15.79 10.60
C ILE A 9 -1.50 -16.15 10.22
N ASN A 10 -1.74 -17.24 9.49
CA ASN A 10 -3.06 -17.71 9.11
C ASN A 10 -3.94 -18.03 10.32
N ARG A 11 -3.41 -18.65 11.38
CA ARG A 11 -4.14 -18.91 12.63
C ARG A 11 -4.49 -17.64 13.37
N ARG A 12 -3.59 -16.65 13.41
CA ARG A 12 -3.82 -15.34 14.05
C ARG A 12 -4.78 -14.46 13.27
N THR A 13 -4.82 -14.58 11.94
CA THR A 13 -5.69 -13.80 11.05
C THR A 13 -6.98 -14.53 10.68
N GLY A 14 -7.19 -15.75 11.20
CA GLY A 14 -8.43 -16.51 11.00
C GLY A 14 -8.65 -17.08 9.61
N GLY A 15 -7.58 -17.33 8.89
CA GLY A 15 -7.61 -18.04 7.61
C GLY A 15 -7.39 -17.14 6.39
N GLY A 16 -6.18 -17.12 5.88
CA GLY A 16 -5.76 -16.39 4.68
C GLY A 16 -5.25 -15.00 4.99
N THR A 17 -3.93 -14.89 5.06
CA THR A 17 -3.19 -13.64 5.25
C THR A 17 -3.57 -12.55 4.24
N LYS A 18 -4.13 -12.96 3.09
CA LYS A 18 -4.57 -12.08 2.01
C LYS A 18 -5.82 -11.28 2.38
N TYR A 19 -6.74 -11.89 3.12
CA TYR A 19 -8.08 -11.37 3.44
C TYR A 19 -8.23 -11.11 4.94
N ILE A 20 -7.28 -10.40 5.52
CA ILE A 20 -7.21 -10.12 6.96
C ILE A 20 -8.38 -9.32 7.52
N ASN A 21 -9.19 -8.71 6.64
CA ASN A 21 -10.26 -7.79 7.00
C ASN A 21 -11.66 -8.37 6.93
N GLN A 22 -11.84 -9.56 6.35
CA GLN A 22 -13.19 -10.09 6.10
C GLN A 22 -14.01 -10.36 7.38
N ARG A 23 -13.37 -10.27 8.55
CA ARG A 23 -14.02 -10.37 9.86
C ARG A 23 -14.15 -9.04 10.59
N ASP A 24 -13.65 -7.96 10.01
CA ASP A 24 -13.81 -6.62 10.55
C ASP A 24 -15.25 -6.15 10.30
N LYS A 25 -15.94 -5.77 11.36
CA LYS A 25 -17.34 -5.30 11.25
C LYS A 25 -17.45 -4.02 10.41
N ASP A 26 -16.39 -3.23 10.39
CA ASP A 26 -16.35 -1.96 9.67
C ASP A 26 -16.00 -2.16 8.18
N PHE A 27 -15.44 -3.33 7.82
CA PHE A 27 -15.02 -3.64 6.44
C PHE A 27 -16.16 -3.52 5.43
N ILE A 28 -17.35 -4.05 5.77
CA ILE A 28 -18.50 -4.01 4.84
C ILE A 28 -18.94 -2.56 4.59
N GLY A 29 -19.00 -1.75 5.65
CA GLY A 29 -19.35 -0.33 5.54
C GLY A 29 -18.34 0.45 4.68
N SER A 30 -17.05 0.32 4.99
CA SER A 30 -15.97 0.99 4.25
C SER A 30 -15.89 0.51 2.81
N SER A 31 -16.13 -0.79 2.54
CA SER A 31 -16.11 -1.34 1.18
C SER A 31 -17.26 -0.80 0.33
N LEU A 32 -18.49 -0.70 0.88
CA LEU A 32 -19.62 -0.12 0.17
C LEU A 32 -19.42 1.38 -0.07
N GLN A 33 -18.89 2.10 0.90
CA GLN A 33 -18.60 3.52 0.77
C GLN A 33 -17.52 3.76 -0.29
N GLU A 34 -16.45 2.97 -0.28
CA GLU A 34 -15.39 3.03 -1.28
C GLU A 34 -15.92 2.75 -2.69
N GLU A 35 -16.82 1.78 -2.85
CA GLU A 35 -17.42 1.47 -4.15
C GLU A 35 -18.24 2.65 -4.70
N ASN A 36 -18.92 3.41 -3.85
CA ASN A 36 -19.64 4.62 -4.24
C ASN A 36 -18.67 5.73 -4.70
N TYR A 37 -17.62 6.03 -3.93
CA TYR A 37 -16.64 7.05 -4.30
C TYR A 37 -15.84 6.67 -5.54
N ARG A 38 -15.56 5.40 -5.73
CA ARG A 38 -14.97 4.89 -6.96
C ARG A 38 -15.87 5.16 -8.17
N ARG A 39 -17.19 4.99 -8.01
CA ARG A 39 -18.14 5.30 -9.08
C ARG A 39 -18.12 6.80 -9.40
N GLU A 40 -18.17 7.66 -8.38
CA GLU A 40 -18.04 9.10 -8.56
C GLU A 40 -16.76 9.48 -9.30
N PHE A 41 -15.64 8.90 -8.92
CA PHE A 41 -14.36 9.13 -9.59
C PHE A 41 -14.35 8.66 -11.05
N THR A 42 -14.85 7.46 -11.31
CA THR A 42 -14.93 6.95 -12.69
C THR A 42 -15.91 7.76 -13.55
N ASP A 43 -17.00 8.24 -12.97
CA ASP A 43 -17.96 9.13 -13.64
C ASP A 43 -17.32 10.50 -13.93
N ALA A 44 -16.53 11.06 -13.00
CA ALA A 44 -15.79 12.29 -13.24
C ALA A 44 -14.79 12.13 -14.38
N LEU A 45 -14.03 11.03 -14.42
CA LEU A 45 -13.14 10.72 -15.54
C LEU A 45 -13.90 10.57 -16.87
N LYS A 46 -15.09 9.97 -16.84
CA LYS A 46 -15.93 9.80 -18.02
C LYS A 46 -16.41 11.12 -18.59
N HIS A 47 -16.88 12.02 -17.74
CA HIS A 47 -17.57 13.23 -18.19
C HIS A 47 -16.61 14.41 -18.43
N TYR A 48 -15.51 14.48 -17.69
CA TYR A 48 -14.65 15.67 -17.67
C TYR A 48 -13.25 15.45 -18.26
N VAL A 49 -12.87 14.21 -18.59
CA VAL A 49 -11.57 13.88 -19.18
C VAL A 49 -11.78 13.32 -20.60
N VAL A 50 -10.93 13.73 -21.53
CA VAL A 50 -10.97 13.24 -22.92
C VAL A 50 -11.02 11.72 -22.99
N GLU A 51 -11.65 11.19 -24.03
CA GLU A 51 -11.77 9.74 -24.19
C GLU A 51 -10.40 9.11 -24.48
N ASP A 52 -10.04 8.15 -23.66
CA ASP A 52 -8.86 7.31 -23.80
C ASP A 52 -9.17 5.91 -23.28
N ARG A 53 -8.73 4.89 -24.02
CA ARG A 53 -9.00 3.49 -23.71
C ARG A 53 -8.48 3.07 -22.34
N TYR A 54 -7.39 3.64 -21.91
CA TYR A 54 -6.66 3.23 -20.70
C TYR A 54 -6.86 4.18 -19.52
N LYS A 55 -7.60 5.30 -19.67
CA LYS A 55 -7.70 6.35 -18.64
C LYS A 55 -8.11 5.82 -17.27
N TYR A 56 -9.08 4.92 -17.20
CA TYR A 56 -9.56 4.38 -15.92
C TYR A 56 -8.50 3.54 -15.22
N ALA A 57 -7.82 2.66 -15.96
CA ALA A 57 -6.73 1.85 -15.41
C ALA A 57 -5.53 2.72 -15.00
N HIS A 58 -5.19 3.69 -15.86
CA HIS A 58 -4.07 4.60 -15.64
C HIS A 58 -4.25 5.42 -14.36
N PHE A 59 -5.39 6.09 -14.17
CA PHE A 59 -5.61 6.92 -12.99
C PHE A 59 -5.86 6.08 -11.72
N THR A 60 -6.44 4.88 -11.85
CA THR A 60 -6.49 3.93 -10.73
C THR A 60 -5.09 3.50 -10.31
N ASP A 61 -4.21 3.17 -11.25
CA ASP A 61 -2.82 2.83 -10.95
C ASP A 61 -2.06 4.00 -10.31
N MET A 62 -2.32 5.25 -10.72
CA MET A 62 -1.73 6.43 -10.07
C MET A 62 -2.13 6.51 -8.58
N ILE A 63 -3.40 6.24 -8.23
CA ILE A 63 -3.84 6.18 -6.82
C ILE A 63 -3.07 5.09 -6.06
N TYR A 64 -2.96 3.90 -6.63
CA TYR A 64 -2.23 2.80 -6.01
C TYR A 64 -0.74 3.12 -5.82
N VAL A 65 -0.10 3.68 -6.83
CA VAL A 65 1.31 4.09 -6.74
C VAL A 65 1.50 5.17 -5.68
N SER A 66 0.59 6.15 -5.60
CA SER A 66 0.61 7.19 -4.57
C SER A 66 0.53 6.61 -3.15
N ILE A 67 -0.35 5.65 -2.93
CA ILE A 67 -0.58 5.06 -1.60
C ILE A 67 0.43 3.94 -1.30
N PHE A 68 0.66 3.00 -2.23
CA PHE A 68 1.41 1.76 -1.99
C PHE A 68 2.78 1.71 -2.68
N ARG A 69 3.07 2.65 -3.60
CA ARG A 69 4.23 2.68 -4.50
C ARG A 69 4.25 1.54 -5.53
N GLU A 70 3.11 0.92 -5.78
CA GLU A 70 2.93 -0.21 -6.69
C GLU A 70 1.63 -0.06 -7.44
N LYS A 71 1.59 -0.54 -8.68
CA LYS A 71 0.37 -0.61 -9.48
C LYS A 71 -0.53 -1.74 -8.99
N ALA A 72 -1.82 -1.66 -9.28
CA ALA A 72 -2.79 -2.66 -8.87
C ALA A 72 -2.40 -4.10 -9.30
N HIS A 73 -1.88 -4.27 -10.52
CA HIS A 73 -1.48 -5.58 -11.04
C HIS A 73 -0.21 -6.13 -10.38
N GLU A 74 0.73 -5.27 -9.97
CA GLU A 74 1.93 -5.64 -9.22
C GLU A 74 1.54 -6.12 -7.83
N TYR A 75 0.63 -5.39 -7.19
CA TYR A 75 0.11 -5.75 -5.88
C TYR A 75 -0.65 -7.08 -5.91
N LYS A 76 -1.41 -7.36 -7.00
CA LYS A 76 -2.03 -8.68 -7.23
C LYS A 76 -1.03 -9.82 -7.23
N LYS A 77 0.12 -9.63 -7.87
CA LYS A 77 1.19 -10.65 -7.92
C LYS A 77 1.76 -10.92 -6.54
N ILE A 78 2.06 -9.87 -5.77
CA ILE A 78 2.59 -9.99 -4.40
C ILE A 78 1.62 -10.77 -3.51
N LEU A 79 0.32 -10.52 -3.66
CA LEU A 79 -0.72 -11.19 -2.91
C LEU A 79 -1.06 -12.59 -3.47
N ASP A 80 -0.48 -12.98 -4.61
CA ASP A 80 -0.83 -14.22 -5.33
C ASP A 80 -2.35 -14.36 -5.51
N LEU A 81 -3.01 -13.30 -6.01
CA LEU A 81 -4.44 -13.26 -6.26
C LEU A 81 -4.77 -13.80 -7.64
N LYS A 82 -5.91 -14.46 -7.75
CA LYS A 82 -6.47 -14.87 -9.05
C LYS A 82 -6.86 -13.64 -9.87
N ALA A 83 -6.96 -13.79 -11.18
CA ALA A 83 -7.35 -12.70 -12.08
C ALA A 83 -8.72 -12.10 -11.72
N SER A 84 -9.66 -12.92 -11.25
CA SER A 84 -11.01 -12.52 -10.81
C SER A 84 -11.04 -11.75 -9.50
N ASP A 85 -10.02 -11.90 -8.65
CA ASP A 85 -10.03 -11.36 -7.30
C ASP A 85 -9.76 -9.86 -7.31
N LYS A 86 -10.42 -9.12 -6.42
CA LYS A 86 -10.20 -7.69 -6.26
C LYS A 86 -9.14 -7.44 -5.18
N VAL A 87 -8.12 -6.64 -5.49
CA VAL A 87 -7.08 -6.24 -4.53
C VAL A 87 -7.70 -5.54 -3.30
N ARG A 88 -8.75 -4.75 -3.52
CA ARG A 88 -9.42 -3.98 -2.47
C ARG A 88 -10.05 -4.85 -1.38
N ASP A 89 -10.50 -6.06 -1.75
CA ASP A 89 -11.06 -7.02 -0.78
C ASP A 89 -10.01 -7.52 0.23
N THR A 90 -8.75 -7.21 0.02
CA THR A 90 -7.63 -7.58 0.90
C THR A 90 -7.17 -6.45 1.81
N PHE A 91 -7.76 -5.25 1.71
CA PHE A 91 -7.34 -4.09 2.48
C PHE A 91 -8.07 -3.98 3.82
N TYR A 92 -7.44 -3.36 4.80
CA TYR A 92 -8.12 -2.94 6.02
C TYR A 92 -9.14 -1.83 5.72
N SER A 93 -10.20 -1.74 6.53
CA SER A 93 -11.23 -0.71 6.41
C SER A 93 -10.63 0.70 6.31
N GLU A 94 -9.66 1.02 7.14
CA GLU A 94 -9.01 2.34 7.12
C GLU A 94 -8.22 2.62 5.84
N ILE A 95 -7.79 1.59 5.13
CA ILE A 95 -7.14 1.75 3.82
C ILE A 95 -8.19 2.03 2.76
N LEU A 96 -9.33 1.35 2.83
CA LEU A 96 -10.47 1.63 1.95
C LEU A 96 -10.97 3.07 2.15
N ASP A 97 -11.03 3.55 3.39
CA ASP A 97 -11.41 4.93 3.70
C ASP A 97 -10.41 5.95 3.13
N ILE A 98 -9.10 5.66 3.17
CA ILE A 98 -8.09 6.52 2.54
C ILE A 98 -8.27 6.55 1.01
N ILE A 99 -8.49 5.39 0.37
CA ILE A 99 -8.73 5.31 -1.07
C ILE A 99 -10.01 6.06 -1.44
N ALA A 100 -11.09 5.84 -0.70
CA ALA A 100 -12.38 6.51 -0.90
C ALA A 100 -12.25 8.04 -0.82
N ALA A 101 -11.57 8.55 0.22
CA ALA A 101 -11.31 9.97 0.38
C ALA A 101 -10.45 10.54 -0.76
N TYR A 102 -9.49 9.74 -1.25
CA TYR A 102 -8.64 10.13 -2.37
C TYR A 102 -9.42 10.19 -3.68
N GLU A 103 -10.27 9.19 -3.97
CA GLU A 103 -11.11 9.11 -5.16
C GLU A 103 -12.16 10.24 -5.18
N SER A 104 -12.84 10.48 -4.04
CA SER A 104 -13.81 11.57 -3.92
C SER A 104 -13.15 12.95 -4.14
N GLY A 105 -12.04 13.21 -3.47
CA GLY A 105 -11.33 14.49 -3.63
C GLY A 105 -10.78 14.70 -5.05
N LEU A 106 -10.36 13.65 -5.73
CA LEU A 106 -9.94 13.72 -7.13
C LEU A 106 -11.13 13.95 -8.08
N ALA A 107 -12.28 13.32 -7.82
CA ALA A 107 -13.49 13.55 -8.60
C ALA A 107 -13.90 15.04 -8.56
N ASP A 108 -13.91 15.61 -7.36
CA ASP A 108 -14.19 17.06 -7.18
C ASP A 108 -13.12 17.92 -7.86
N ALA A 109 -11.85 17.59 -7.72
CA ALA A 109 -10.77 18.34 -8.34
C ALA A 109 -10.85 18.34 -9.87
N VAL A 110 -11.15 17.18 -10.49
CA VAL A 110 -11.32 17.04 -11.94
C VAL A 110 -12.53 17.86 -12.42
N LYS A 111 -13.65 17.81 -11.71
CA LYS A 111 -14.84 18.60 -12.02
C LYS A 111 -14.55 20.11 -11.96
N ASN A 112 -13.94 20.57 -10.88
CA ASN A 112 -13.62 22.00 -10.69
C ASN A 112 -12.63 22.50 -11.75
N GLU A 113 -11.65 21.70 -12.13
CA GLU A 113 -10.70 22.07 -13.20
C GLU A 113 -11.41 22.14 -14.56
N TYR A 114 -12.32 21.20 -14.87
CA TYR A 114 -13.16 21.24 -16.07
C TYR A 114 -14.01 22.51 -16.12
N GLU A 115 -14.67 22.86 -15.00
CA GLU A 115 -15.50 24.07 -14.93
C GLU A 115 -14.65 25.36 -15.11
N SER A 116 -13.43 25.34 -14.61
CA SER A 116 -12.49 26.46 -14.77
C SER A 116 -11.95 26.62 -16.20
N LEU A 117 -11.63 25.50 -16.86
CA LEU A 117 -11.06 25.50 -18.20
C LEU A 117 -12.13 25.62 -19.32
N GLY A 118 -13.36 25.18 -19.05
CA GLY A 118 -14.45 25.16 -20.01
C GLY A 118 -14.32 24.12 -21.13
N HIS A 119 -13.41 23.15 -21.00
CA HIS A 119 -13.24 22.04 -21.93
C HIS A 119 -12.80 20.77 -21.19
N PRO A 120 -13.04 19.55 -21.74
CA PRO A 120 -12.57 18.31 -21.15
C PRO A 120 -11.04 18.30 -20.98
N LEU A 121 -10.57 17.84 -19.82
CA LEU A 121 -9.15 17.74 -19.53
C LEU A 121 -8.49 16.68 -20.42
N SER A 122 -7.33 17.01 -20.97
CA SER A 122 -6.44 16.01 -21.58
C SER A 122 -5.86 15.08 -20.49
N ILE A 123 -5.31 13.95 -20.92
CA ILE A 123 -4.62 13.02 -19.98
C ILE A 123 -3.49 13.75 -19.22
N ALA A 124 -2.69 14.57 -19.93
CA ALA A 124 -1.58 15.32 -19.33
C ALA A 124 -2.04 16.36 -18.30
N GLU A 125 -3.14 17.08 -18.57
CA GLU A 125 -3.73 18.03 -17.61
C GLU A 125 -4.27 17.30 -16.38
N THR A 126 -4.92 16.16 -16.58
CA THR A 126 -5.43 15.32 -15.49
C THR A 126 -4.28 14.75 -14.64
N GLU A 127 -3.17 14.32 -15.26
CA GLU A 127 -1.97 13.90 -14.52
C GLU A 127 -1.35 15.05 -13.72
N ALA A 128 -1.27 16.24 -14.29
CA ALA A 128 -0.75 17.42 -13.59
C ALA A 128 -1.63 17.78 -12.39
N LEU A 129 -2.95 17.73 -12.56
CA LEU A 129 -3.92 17.90 -11.49
C LEU A 129 -3.72 16.85 -10.39
N PHE A 130 -3.57 15.58 -10.76
CA PHE A 130 -3.35 14.48 -9.85
C PHE A 130 -2.09 14.69 -9.00
N ARG A 131 -0.95 15.06 -9.64
CA ARG A 131 0.30 15.35 -8.92
C ARG A 131 0.16 16.52 -7.94
N ARG A 132 -0.57 17.56 -8.32
CA ARG A 132 -0.89 18.70 -7.45
C ARG A 132 -1.73 18.24 -6.26
N PHE A 133 -2.73 17.42 -6.47
CA PHE A 133 -3.59 16.85 -5.44
C PHE A 133 -2.80 15.94 -4.48
N GLU A 134 -1.99 15.03 -5.01
CA GLU A 134 -1.12 14.14 -4.23
C GLU A 134 -0.14 14.90 -3.33
N SER A 135 0.34 16.06 -3.77
CA SER A 135 1.30 16.88 -3.03
C SER A 135 0.70 17.60 -1.83
N MET A 136 -0.62 17.61 -1.66
CA MET A 136 -1.28 18.26 -0.52
C MET A 136 -0.82 17.66 0.81
N ALA A 137 -0.52 18.53 1.77
CA ALA A 137 0.05 18.14 3.06
C ALA A 137 -0.82 17.15 3.86
N LEU A 138 -2.13 17.19 3.67
CA LEU A 138 -3.07 16.30 4.35
C LEU A 138 -2.87 14.81 4.03
N TRP A 139 -2.41 14.46 2.81
CA TRP A 139 -2.25 13.07 2.39
C TRP A 139 -1.07 12.37 3.05
N LYS A 140 0.00 13.11 3.30
CA LYS A 140 1.24 12.54 3.84
C LYS A 140 1.06 11.72 5.12
N PRO A 141 0.39 12.22 6.18
CA PRO A 141 0.17 11.43 7.39
C PRO A 141 -0.79 10.26 7.19
N LEU A 142 -1.84 10.43 6.35
CA LEU A 142 -2.81 9.38 6.08
C LEU A 142 -2.17 8.21 5.32
N ILE A 143 -1.46 8.50 4.24
CA ILE A 143 -0.72 7.51 3.44
C ILE A 143 0.35 6.81 4.29
N HIS A 144 1.08 7.55 5.13
CA HIS A 144 2.08 6.96 6.02
C HIS A 144 1.43 5.96 6.99
N ARG A 145 0.33 6.34 7.65
CA ARG A 145 -0.43 5.45 8.54
C ARG A 145 -0.91 4.21 7.79
N GLY A 146 -1.47 4.37 6.60
CA GLY A 146 -1.94 3.27 5.77
C GLY A 146 -0.82 2.29 5.44
N ARG A 147 0.31 2.78 4.96
CA ARG A 147 1.49 1.95 4.68
C ARG A 147 1.99 1.19 5.90
N THR A 148 2.09 1.85 7.04
CA THR A 148 2.52 1.21 8.30
C THR A 148 1.57 0.08 8.69
N LYS A 149 0.26 0.30 8.56
CA LYS A 149 -0.73 -0.73 8.90
C LYS A 149 -0.64 -1.95 7.97
N MET A 150 -0.39 -1.73 6.68
CA MET A 150 -0.25 -2.82 5.70
C MET A 150 1.12 -3.51 5.76
N ALA A 151 2.14 -2.84 6.30
CA ALA A 151 3.54 -3.26 6.19
C ALA A 151 3.79 -4.68 6.71
N SER A 152 3.24 -5.07 7.84
CA SER A 152 3.47 -6.39 8.43
C SER A 152 2.96 -7.53 7.55
N ARG A 153 1.76 -7.35 6.96
CA ARG A 153 1.22 -8.33 6.02
C ARG A 153 2.02 -8.36 4.73
N ASP A 154 2.32 -7.19 4.18
CA ASP A 154 2.98 -7.06 2.90
C ASP A 154 4.42 -7.60 2.96
N MET A 155 5.13 -7.41 4.06
CA MET A 155 6.44 -8.02 4.28
C MET A 155 6.33 -9.56 4.28
N ALA A 156 5.41 -10.12 5.06
CA ALA A 156 5.25 -11.57 5.13
C ALA A 156 4.92 -12.21 3.76
N LEU A 157 4.10 -11.53 2.95
CA LEU A 157 3.75 -12.00 1.60
C LEU A 157 4.90 -11.81 0.61
N ARG A 158 5.67 -10.73 0.72
CA ARG A 158 6.88 -10.51 -0.09
C ARG A 158 7.95 -11.53 0.23
N ASP A 159 8.16 -11.85 1.50
CA ASP A 159 9.10 -12.89 1.91
C ASP A 159 8.70 -14.25 1.35
N ALA A 160 7.41 -14.60 1.39
CA ALA A 160 6.90 -15.82 0.79
C ALA A 160 7.09 -15.84 -0.74
N PHE A 161 6.89 -14.71 -1.41
CA PHE A 161 7.14 -14.56 -2.84
C PHE A 161 8.63 -14.70 -3.18
N HIS A 162 9.50 -14.07 -2.41
CA HIS A 162 10.96 -14.20 -2.58
C HIS A 162 11.44 -15.62 -2.34
N TYR A 163 10.81 -16.34 -1.41
CA TYR A 163 11.14 -17.76 -1.20
C TYR A 163 10.82 -18.64 -2.40
N GLN A 164 9.75 -18.37 -3.14
CA GLN A 164 9.44 -19.07 -4.39
C GLN A 164 10.50 -18.80 -5.48
N LEU A 165 11.23 -17.70 -5.38
CA LEU A 165 12.34 -17.36 -6.26
C LEU A 165 13.69 -17.88 -5.75
N SER A 166 13.71 -18.58 -4.60
CA SER A 166 14.97 -19.08 -3.98
C SER A 166 15.72 -20.08 -4.85
N GLU A 167 15.04 -20.75 -5.79
CA GLU A 167 15.68 -21.59 -6.79
C GLU A 167 16.61 -20.80 -7.74
N TYR A 168 16.41 -19.50 -7.87
CA TYR A 168 17.20 -18.60 -8.70
C TYR A 168 18.23 -17.80 -7.89
N ILE A 169 18.14 -17.85 -6.57
CA ILE A 169 19.06 -17.15 -5.67
C ILE A 169 20.18 -18.13 -5.30
N GLN A 170 21.38 -17.87 -5.74
CA GLN A 170 22.54 -18.64 -5.26
C GLN A 170 22.71 -18.38 -3.75
N PRO A 171 22.80 -19.43 -2.92
CA PRO A 171 23.07 -19.24 -1.51
C PRO A 171 24.41 -18.49 -1.35
N LEU A 172 24.44 -17.51 -0.48
CA LEU A 172 25.68 -16.84 -0.06
C LEU A 172 26.66 -17.88 0.44
N ASP A 173 27.91 -17.78 0.03
CA ASP A 173 29.00 -18.59 0.56
C ASP A 173 29.03 -18.40 2.11
N LYS A 174 29.43 -19.48 2.79
CA LYS A 174 29.47 -19.51 4.25
C LYS A 174 30.27 -18.36 4.85
N ASP A 175 31.36 -17.98 4.18
CA ASP A 175 32.25 -16.88 4.60
C ASP A 175 31.60 -15.50 4.37
N GLU A 176 30.84 -15.33 3.28
CA GLU A 176 30.08 -14.12 3.03
C GLU A 176 28.90 -13.97 4.00
N TYR A 177 28.22 -15.07 4.33
CA TYR A 177 27.15 -15.08 5.32
C TYR A 177 27.67 -14.74 6.72
N GLN A 178 28.84 -15.27 7.10
CA GLN A 178 29.46 -14.91 8.37
C GLN A 178 29.90 -13.45 8.44
N LYS A 179 30.43 -12.89 7.34
CA LYS A 179 30.76 -11.47 7.24
C LYS A 179 29.52 -10.59 7.37
N PHE A 180 28.41 -11.00 6.74
CA PHE A 180 27.13 -10.29 6.86
C PHE A 180 26.60 -10.30 8.29
N LEU A 181 26.63 -11.46 8.98
CA LEU A 181 26.22 -11.57 10.37
C LEU A 181 27.14 -10.80 11.32
N GLY A 182 28.44 -10.83 11.09
CA GLY A 182 29.42 -10.06 11.87
C GLY A 182 29.17 -8.55 11.73
N ALA A 183 29.02 -8.07 10.50
CA ALA A 183 28.75 -6.64 10.25
C ALA A 183 27.41 -6.17 10.88
N ALA A 184 26.37 -7.01 10.85
CA ALA A 184 25.09 -6.68 11.49
C ALA A 184 25.17 -6.73 13.01
N GLY A 185 25.97 -7.65 13.57
CA GLY A 185 26.24 -7.75 15.00
C GLY A 185 27.00 -6.55 15.55
N ASP A 186 28.08 -6.19 14.87
CA ASP A 186 28.94 -5.05 15.22
C ASP A 186 28.16 -3.72 15.17
N GLU A 187 27.27 -3.54 14.19
CA GLU A 187 26.42 -2.35 14.07
C GLU A 187 25.39 -2.29 15.23
N LEU A 188 24.81 -3.43 15.60
CA LEU A 188 23.87 -3.50 16.70
C LEU A 188 24.57 -3.22 18.04
N GLU A 189 25.74 -3.79 18.28
CA GLU A 189 26.56 -3.53 19.49
C GLU A 189 26.96 -2.06 19.59
N ARG A 190 27.33 -1.44 18.47
CA ARG A 190 27.64 -0.01 18.41
C ARG A 190 26.43 0.85 18.76
N LEU A 191 25.27 0.57 18.16
CA LEU A 191 24.02 1.26 18.46
C LEU A 191 23.59 1.09 19.93
N MET A 192 23.76 -0.09 20.50
CA MET A 192 23.47 -0.33 21.91
C MET A 192 24.43 0.43 22.84
N ALA A 193 25.72 0.49 22.50
CA ALA A 193 26.70 1.24 23.27
C ALA A 193 26.44 2.76 23.21
N GLU A 194 26.13 3.29 22.01
CA GLU A 194 25.81 4.72 21.82
C GLU A 194 24.52 5.14 22.56
N ASN A 195 23.57 4.23 22.71
CA ASN A 195 22.29 4.51 23.37
C ASN A 195 22.22 4.05 24.86
N GLN A 196 23.31 3.54 25.41
CA GLN A 196 23.34 3.00 26.77
C GLN A 196 22.98 4.06 27.84
N GLU A 197 23.42 5.30 27.68
CA GLU A 197 23.04 6.41 28.57
C GLU A 197 21.56 6.77 28.48
N VAL A 198 20.96 6.70 27.29
CA VAL A 198 19.53 6.98 27.07
C VAL A 198 18.69 5.89 27.73
N LEU A 199 19.09 4.63 27.61
CA LEU A 199 18.42 3.48 28.24
C LEU A 199 18.53 3.55 29.76
N LYS A 200 19.65 4.03 30.32
CA LYS A 200 19.84 4.23 31.76
C LYS A 200 18.89 5.30 32.33
N ARG A 201 18.78 6.45 31.65
CA ARG A 201 17.86 7.54 32.02
C ARG A 201 16.37 7.15 31.92
N LEU A 202 16.01 6.24 31.03
CA LEU A 202 14.64 5.73 30.90
C LEU A 202 14.30 4.80 32.09
N LYS A 203 15.25 3.97 32.55
CA LYS A 203 15.08 3.09 33.69
C LYS A 203 15.04 3.84 35.04
N GLU A 204 15.66 4.99 35.13
CA GLU A 204 15.67 5.81 36.38
C GLU A 204 14.40 6.68 36.55
N ARG A 205 13.49 6.65 35.53
CA ARG A 205 12.21 7.39 35.55
C ARG A 205 10.98 6.53 35.89
N GLU A 206 11.16 5.22 36.06
CA GLU A 206 10.17 4.30 36.63
C GLU A 206 10.42 4.12 38.13
#